data_072bfe3d178a979d0ad423c8f84f58ba
#
_entry.id   072bfe3d178a979d0ad423c8f84f58ba
#
_cell.length_a   1.000
_cell.length_b   1.000
_cell.length_c   1.000
_cell.angle_alpha   90.00
_cell.angle_beta   90.00
_cell.angle_gamma   90.00
#
_symmetry.space_group_name_H-M   'P 1'
#
loop_
_entity.id
_entity.type
_entity.pdbx_description
1 polymer ?
#
loop_
_entity_poly.entity_id
_entity_poly.type
_entity_poly.pdbx_seq_one_letter_code
_entity_poly.pdbx_strand_id
1 'polypeptide(L)'
;MLVEMQAMRNEVNLIHNSTLRAKCGRLVDKAENSIKQAFGVIRSVKEKFVESAKSAIQTFKEKGKEALQKAVNGMKIPETLDKLKSFFQRVSKSLEQDAKQIELMRSELNKSKTHFKNFGRALFGREVKEAEYVKRDKGLLSSFRKGYEKLSKGFANMSQKASDLADKLRYENIKSSVKKDLDFLQGKSDGHSKSAPLVEHSR
;
A
#
# COMPACT_ATOMS: atom_id res chain seq x y z
N MET A 1 52.40 -8.13 17.32
CA MET A 1 51.38 -9.15 17.00
C MET A 1 50.04 -8.90 17.69
N LEU A 2 49.91 -8.86 19.04
CA LEU A 2 48.62 -8.57 19.71
C LEU A 2 48.07 -7.16 19.40
N VAL A 3 48.93 -6.15 19.37
CA VAL A 3 48.56 -4.76 19.06
C VAL A 3 48.14 -4.59 17.60
N GLU A 4 48.83 -5.27 16.67
CA GLU A 4 48.49 -5.26 15.24
C GLU A 4 47.14 -5.96 14.98
N MET A 5 46.88 -7.06 15.66
CA MET A 5 45.57 -7.75 15.58
C MET A 5 44.45 -6.89 16.13
N GLN A 6 44.70 -6.10 17.17
CA GLN A 6 43.72 -5.20 17.75
C GLN A 6 43.44 -4.01 16.82
N ALA A 7 44.50 -3.50 16.13
CA ALA A 7 44.39 -2.47 15.12
C ALA A 7 43.59 -2.98 13.91
N MET A 8 43.92 -4.15 13.34
CA MET A 8 43.13 -4.78 12.25
C MET A 8 41.68 -5.03 12.64
N ARG A 9 41.42 -5.48 13.87
CA ARG A 9 40.05 -5.68 14.38
C ARG A 9 39.26 -4.38 14.43
N ASN A 10 39.89 -3.29 14.86
CA ASN A 10 39.26 -1.97 14.90
C ASN A 10 38.98 -1.44 13.49
N GLU A 11 39.90 -1.64 12.56
CA GLU A 11 39.79 -1.21 11.16
C GLU A 11 38.67 -1.98 10.45
N VAL A 12 38.59 -3.30 10.59
CA VAL A 12 37.50 -4.13 10.06
C VAL A 12 36.14 -3.73 10.66
N ASN A 13 36.08 -3.44 11.96
CA ASN A 13 34.87 -2.96 12.60
C ASN A 13 34.46 -1.57 12.07
N LEU A 14 35.38 -0.66 11.82
CA LEU A 14 35.14 0.66 11.23
C LEU A 14 34.60 0.55 9.81
N ILE A 15 35.23 -0.25 8.96
CA ILE A 15 34.78 -0.50 7.58
C ILE A 15 33.42 -1.15 7.57
N HIS A 16 33.19 -2.16 8.38
CA HIS A 16 31.91 -2.87 8.46
C HIS A 16 30.81 -1.97 8.98
N ASN A 17 31.04 -1.18 10.02
CA ASN A 17 30.07 -0.25 10.56
C ASN A 17 29.76 0.91 9.60
N SER A 18 30.75 1.45 8.89
CA SER A 18 30.53 2.50 7.89
C SER A 18 29.69 1.99 6.72
N THR A 19 29.98 0.79 6.20
CA THR A 19 29.21 0.15 5.14
C THR A 19 27.78 -0.17 5.58
N LEU A 20 27.61 -0.68 6.80
CA LEU A 20 26.30 -0.96 7.37
C LEU A 20 25.49 0.33 7.58
N ARG A 21 26.13 1.37 8.12
CA ARG A 21 25.52 2.69 8.32
C ARG A 21 25.06 3.29 6.99
N ALA A 22 25.87 3.21 5.95
CA ALA A 22 25.51 3.69 4.62
C ALA A 22 24.34 2.91 4.00
N LYS A 23 24.29 1.58 4.20
CA LYS A 23 23.16 0.74 3.75
C LYS A 23 21.88 1.09 4.51
N CYS A 24 21.96 1.23 5.83
CA CYS A 24 20.82 1.65 6.64
C CYS A 24 20.34 3.06 6.26
N GLY A 25 21.24 4.01 6.04
CA GLY A 25 20.90 5.36 5.57
C GLY A 25 20.09 5.32 4.27
N ARG A 26 20.58 4.62 3.26
CA ARG A 26 19.85 4.47 1.98
C ARG A 26 18.47 3.86 2.13
N LEU A 27 18.29 2.88 3.03
CA LEU A 27 16.98 2.31 3.29
C LEU A 27 16.05 3.35 3.94
N VAL A 28 16.53 4.12 4.92
CA VAL A 28 15.76 5.20 5.55
C VAL A 28 15.30 6.22 4.51
N ASP A 29 16.23 6.72 3.68
CA ASP A 29 15.94 7.70 2.63
C ASP A 29 14.87 7.16 1.65
N LYS A 30 14.99 5.89 1.27
CA LYS A 30 14.02 5.21 0.41
C LYS A 30 12.63 5.13 1.06
N ALA A 31 12.55 4.76 2.34
CA ALA A 31 11.29 4.71 3.08
C ALA A 31 10.66 6.10 3.23
N GLU A 32 11.47 7.11 3.56
CA GLU A 32 11.02 8.50 3.67
C GLU A 32 10.46 9.03 2.35
N ASN A 33 11.16 8.79 1.25
CA ASN A 33 10.70 9.16 -0.09
C ASN A 33 9.39 8.45 -0.46
N SER A 34 9.26 7.16 -0.14
CA SER A 34 8.03 6.41 -0.36
C SER A 34 6.85 6.98 0.43
N ILE A 35 7.09 7.39 1.68
CA ILE A 35 6.08 8.03 2.54
C ILE A 35 5.70 9.41 1.99
N LYS A 36 6.67 10.25 1.61
CA LYS A 36 6.43 11.57 1.01
C LYS A 36 5.61 11.44 -0.27
N GLN A 37 5.95 10.49 -1.14
CA GLN A 37 5.19 10.21 -2.36
C GLN A 37 3.75 9.76 -2.04
N ALA A 38 3.57 8.90 -1.03
CA ALA A 38 2.24 8.46 -0.60
C ALA A 38 1.36 9.63 -0.14
N PHE A 39 1.90 10.53 0.67
CA PHE A 39 1.19 11.75 1.06
C PHE A 39 0.85 12.65 -0.13
N GLY A 40 1.77 12.81 -1.08
CA GLY A 40 1.52 13.56 -2.31
C GLY A 40 0.36 12.97 -3.13
N VAL A 41 0.35 11.65 -3.31
CA VAL A 41 -0.73 10.95 -4.04
C VAL A 41 -2.06 11.08 -3.30
N ILE A 42 -2.10 10.86 -1.98
CA ILE A 42 -3.31 11.01 -1.16
C ILE A 42 -3.86 12.44 -1.27
N ARG A 43 -3.00 13.45 -1.18
CA ARG A 43 -3.37 14.85 -1.30
C ARG A 43 -3.98 15.15 -2.66
N SER A 44 -3.34 14.72 -3.74
CA SER A 44 -3.83 14.91 -5.12
C SER A 44 -5.20 14.23 -5.32
N VAL A 45 -5.39 13.01 -4.79
CA VAL A 45 -6.69 12.32 -4.85
C VAL A 45 -7.75 13.08 -4.07
N LYS A 46 -7.42 13.55 -2.85
CA LYS A 46 -8.33 14.36 -2.04
C LYS A 46 -8.75 15.64 -2.75
N GLU A 47 -7.81 16.37 -3.34
CA GLU A 47 -8.09 17.63 -4.07
C GLU A 47 -9.02 17.39 -5.26
N LYS A 48 -8.75 16.36 -6.07
CA LYS A 48 -9.62 15.95 -7.19
C LYS A 48 -11.02 15.56 -6.71
N PHE A 49 -11.12 14.87 -5.58
CA PHE A 49 -12.40 14.46 -5.00
C PHE A 49 -13.23 15.66 -4.55
N VAL A 50 -12.60 16.62 -3.87
CA VAL A 50 -13.24 17.85 -3.42
C VAL A 50 -13.70 18.70 -4.60
N GLU A 51 -12.87 18.84 -5.63
CA GLU A 51 -13.20 19.58 -6.85
C GLU A 51 -14.37 18.93 -7.60
N SER A 52 -14.32 17.61 -7.76
CA SER A 52 -15.40 16.82 -8.36
C SER A 52 -16.70 16.95 -7.57
N ALA A 53 -16.65 16.88 -6.24
CA ALA A 53 -17.83 17.06 -5.39
C ALA A 53 -18.43 18.48 -5.53
N LYS A 54 -17.59 19.52 -5.56
CA LYS A 54 -18.05 20.90 -5.80
C LYS A 54 -18.74 21.04 -7.16
N SER A 55 -18.14 20.49 -8.22
CA SER A 55 -18.71 20.48 -9.57
C SER A 55 -20.05 19.75 -9.62
N ALA A 56 -20.17 18.61 -8.93
CA ALA A 56 -21.41 17.86 -8.84
C ALA A 56 -22.52 18.62 -8.11
N ILE A 57 -22.19 19.30 -7.00
CA ILE A 57 -23.13 20.15 -6.27
C ILE A 57 -23.60 21.33 -7.12
N GLN A 58 -22.71 21.95 -7.86
CA GLN A 58 -23.04 23.04 -8.78
C GLN A 58 -23.98 22.55 -9.89
N THR A 59 -23.66 21.42 -10.52
CA THR A 59 -24.48 20.78 -11.55
C THR A 59 -25.89 20.43 -11.02
N PHE A 60 -25.96 19.95 -9.75
CA PHE A 60 -27.24 19.67 -9.11
C PHE A 60 -28.10 20.94 -8.96
N LYS A 61 -27.48 22.04 -8.49
CA LYS A 61 -28.18 23.33 -8.34
C LYS A 61 -28.73 23.88 -9.66
N GLU A 62 -27.98 23.71 -10.73
CA GLU A 62 -28.32 24.27 -12.05
C GLU A 62 -29.23 23.38 -12.88
N LYS A 63 -29.02 22.06 -12.85
CA LYS A 63 -29.63 21.12 -13.80
C LYS A 63 -30.40 19.97 -13.15
N GLY A 64 -30.47 19.93 -11.81
CA GLY A 64 -31.27 18.97 -11.06
C GLY A 64 -30.64 17.58 -10.93
N LYS A 65 -31.44 16.63 -10.40
CA LYS A 65 -30.98 15.31 -9.95
C LYS A 65 -30.39 14.43 -11.06
N GLU A 66 -30.94 14.48 -12.27
CA GLU A 66 -30.47 13.63 -13.37
C GLU A 66 -29.07 14.04 -13.87
N ALA A 67 -28.82 15.36 -13.92
CA ALA A 67 -27.50 15.87 -14.30
C ALA A 67 -26.45 15.59 -13.24
N LEU A 68 -26.81 15.62 -11.94
CA LEU A 68 -25.93 15.20 -10.86
C LEU A 68 -25.47 13.75 -11.05
N GLN A 69 -26.40 12.84 -11.37
CA GLN A 69 -26.09 11.43 -11.52
C GLN A 69 -25.17 11.15 -12.70
N LYS A 70 -25.36 11.86 -13.83
CA LYS A 70 -24.42 11.81 -14.97
C LYS A 70 -23.05 12.35 -14.61
N ALA A 71 -22.99 13.46 -13.86
CA ALA A 71 -21.74 14.04 -13.40
C ALA A 71 -20.97 13.09 -12.47
N VAL A 72 -21.62 12.49 -11.48
CA VAL A 72 -21.00 11.53 -10.54
C VAL A 72 -20.48 10.28 -11.25
N ASN A 73 -21.25 9.74 -12.20
CA ASN A 73 -20.81 8.59 -13.00
C ASN A 73 -19.60 8.93 -13.89
N GLY A 74 -19.48 10.17 -14.35
CA GLY A 74 -18.32 10.64 -15.15
C GLY A 74 -17.03 10.86 -14.36
N MET A 75 -17.07 10.90 -13.03
CA MET A 75 -15.91 11.21 -12.18
C MET A 75 -14.83 10.15 -12.10
N LYS A 76 -15.03 8.96 -12.65
CA LYS A 76 -14.07 7.84 -12.65
C LYS A 76 -13.42 7.59 -11.28
N ILE A 77 -14.20 7.75 -10.20
CA ILE A 77 -13.75 7.60 -8.82
C ILE A 77 -13.19 6.19 -8.55
N PRO A 78 -13.88 5.10 -8.98
CA PRO A 78 -13.38 3.74 -8.78
C PRO A 78 -12.01 3.52 -9.42
N GLU A 79 -11.77 4.04 -10.64
CA GLU A 79 -10.47 3.93 -11.33
C GLU A 79 -9.36 4.71 -10.59
N THR A 80 -9.70 5.84 -9.99
CA THR A 80 -8.76 6.61 -9.18
C THR A 80 -8.38 5.85 -7.90
N LEU A 81 -9.35 5.18 -7.28
CA LEU A 81 -9.11 4.31 -6.11
C LEU A 81 -8.29 3.07 -6.46
N ASP A 82 -8.50 2.48 -7.65
CA ASP A 82 -7.67 1.36 -8.14
C ASP A 82 -6.20 1.77 -8.37
N LYS A 83 -5.96 2.97 -8.89
CA LYS A 83 -4.61 3.51 -9.01
C LYS A 83 -3.96 3.71 -7.63
N LEU A 84 -4.73 4.19 -6.67
CA LEU A 84 -4.27 4.37 -5.28
C LEU A 84 -3.98 3.02 -4.62
N LYS A 85 -4.85 2.02 -4.79
CA LYS A 85 -4.63 0.64 -4.37
C LYS A 85 -3.31 0.09 -4.92
N SER A 86 -3.12 0.17 -6.24
CA SER A 86 -1.92 -0.34 -6.91
C SER A 86 -0.64 0.37 -6.44
N PHE A 87 -0.73 1.67 -6.16
CA PHE A 87 0.37 2.43 -5.59
C PHE A 87 0.73 1.91 -4.18
N PHE A 88 -0.25 1.77 -3.29
CA PHE A 88 -0.02 1.28 -1.93
C PHE A 88 0.50 -0.16 -1.90
N GLN A 89 0.05 -1.03 -2.81
CA GLN A 89 0.58 -2.39 -2.95
C GLN A 89 2.06 -2.39 -3.31
N ARG A 90 2.48 -1.55 -4.25
CA ARG A 90 3.90 -1.43 -4.64
C ARG A 90 4.77 -0.94 -3.49
N VAL A 91 4.31 0.08 -2.76
CA VAL A 91 5.04 0.60 -1.59
C VAL A 91 5.12 -0.47 -0.49
N SER A 92 4.03 -1.16 -0.20
CA SER A 92 4.00 -2.26 0.78
C SER A 92 5.02 -3.36 0.43
N LYS A 93 5.01 -3.85 -0.80
CA LYS A 93 5.97 -4.87 -1.28
C LYS A 93 7.43 -4.39 -1.19
N SER A 94 7.70 -3.13 -1.57
CA SER A 94 9.04 -2.57 -1.47
C SER A 94 9.54 -2.55 -0.02
N LEU A 95 8.70 -2.10 0.92
CA LEU A 95 9.04 -2.07 2.34
C LEU A 95 9.22 -3.47 2.94
N GLU A 96 8.47 -4.46 2.48
CA GLU A 96 8.65 -5.85 2.88
C GLU A 96 10.00 -6.41 2.40
N GLN A 97 10.38 -6.11 1.16
CA GLN A 97 11.69 -6.50 0.63
C GLN A 97 12.83 -5.83 1.41
N ASP A 98 12.67 -4.56 1.75
CA ASP A 98 13.65 -3.82 2.56
C ASP A 98 13.76 -4.41 3.98
N ALA A 99 12.65 -4.84 4.59
CA ALA A 99 12.65 -5.56 5.87
C ALA A 99 13.42 -6.89 5.78
N LYS A 100 13.26 -7.64 4.68
CA LYS A 100 14.04 -8.87 4.43
C LYS A 100 15.54 -8.58 4.27
N GLN A 101 15.90 -7.48 3.57
CA GLN A 101 17.31 -7.07 3.45
C GLN A 101 17.93 -6.71 4.81
N ILE A 102 17.17 -6.04 5.69
CA ILE A 102 17.62 -5.73 7.05
C ILE A 102 17.87 -7.02 7.85
N GLU A 103 17.02 -8.02 7.70
CA GLU A 103 17.21 -9.33 8.34
C GLU A 103 18.45 -10.06 7.82
N LEU A 104 18.70 -10.04 6.51
CA LEU A 104 19.93 -10.58 5.93
C LEU A 104 21.18 -9.86 6.47
N MET A 105 21.17 -8.53 6.50
CA MET A 105 22.29 -7.75 7.08
C MET A 105 22.52 -8.13 8.55
N ARG A 106 21.45 -8.35 9.32
CA ARG A 106 21.54 -8.77 10.72
C ARG A 106 22.14 -10.16 10.85
N SER A 107 21.73 -11.10 9.99
CA SER A 107 22.28 -12.46 9.93
C SER A 107 23.78 -12.46 9.64
N GLU A 108 24.19 -11.73 8.62
CA GLU A 108 25.61 -11.62 8.24
C GLU A 108 26.45 -10.97 9.34
N LEU A 109 25.93 -9.96 10.02
CA LEU A 109 26.60 -9.33 11.16
C LEU A 109 26.82 -10.31 12.32
N ASN A 110 25.83 -11.17 12.59
CA ASN A 110 25.93 -12.18 13.63
C ASN A 110 26.94 -13.27 13.25
N LYS A 111 26.94 -13.73 11.99
CA LYS A 111 27.95 -14.67 11.48
C LYS A 111 29.37 -14.09 11.61
N SER A 112 29.57 -12.86 11.15
CA SER A 112 30.87 -12.18 11.28
C SER A 112 31.35 -12.12 12.73
N LYS A 113 30.48 -11.76 13.68
CA LYS A 113 30.83 -11.76 15.11
C LYS A 113 31.26 -13.15 15.61
N THR A 114 30.60 -14.21 15.15
CA THR A 114 30.94 -15.57 15.53
C THR A 114 32.27 -15.99 14.92
N HIS A 115 32.51 -15.65 13.64
CA HIS A 115 33.79 -15.92 12.98
C HIS A 115 34.95 -15.22 13.70
N PHE A 116 34.80 -13.95 14.09
CA PHE A 116 35.84 -13.26 14.89
C PHE A 116 36.10 -13.89 16.25
N LYS A 117 35.03 -14.32 16.93
CA LYS A 117 35.17 -15.05 18.21
C LYS A 117 35.88 -16.38 18.02
N ASN A 118 35.54 -17.11 16.94
CA ASN A 118 36.16 -18.39 16.63
C ASN A 118 37.62 -18.24 16.21
N PHE A 119 37.93 -17.22 15.44
CA PHE A 119 39.34 -16.87 15.13
C PHE A 119 40.16 -16.62 16.41
N GLY A 120 39.62 -15.81 17.33
CA GLY A 120 40.29 -15.63 18.63
C GLY A 120 40.41 -16.92 19.45
N ARG A 121 39.42 -17.81 19.39
CA ARG A 121 39.50 -19.13 20.07
C ARG A 121 40.57 -20.02 19.45
N ALA A 122 40.60 -20.12 18.12
CA ALA A 122 41.61 -20.91 17.40
C ALA A 122 43.04 -20.43 17.71
N LEU A 123 43.26 -19.11 17.78
CA LEU A 123 44.55 -18.54 18.16
C LEU A 123 45.04 -18.95 19.57
N PHE A 124 44.08 -19.19 20.48
CA PHE A 124 44.38 -19.61 21.86
C PHE A 124 44.16 -21.11 22.08
N GLY A 125 44.11 -21.93 21.02
CA GLY A 125 43.97 -23.39 21.10
C GLY A 125 42.65 -23.84 21.72
N ARG A 126 41.58 -23.00 21.66
CA ARG A 126 40.26 -23.35 22.21
C ARG A 126 39.35 -23.86 21.10
N GLU A 127 38.42 -24.76 21.46
CA GLU A 127 37.45 -25.27 20.53
C GLU A 127 36.61 -24.20 19.83
N VAL A 128 36.47 -24.32 18.51
CA VAL A 128 35.67 -23.43 17.66
C VAL A 128 34.22 -23.81 17.84
N LYS A 129 33.35 -22.85 18.06
CA LYS A 129 31.89 -23.05 18.17
C LYS A 129 31.20 -22.81 16.83
N GLU A 130 30.28 -23.68 16.47
CA GLU A 130 29.39 -23.41 15.33
C GLU A 130 28.62 -22.12 15.52
N ALA A 131 28.37 -21.43 14.39
CA ALA A 131 27.61 -20.19 14.38
C ALA A 131 26.12 -20.50 14.55
N GLU A 132 25.67 -20.71 15.79
CA GLU A 132 24.24 -20.78 16.09
C GLU A 132 23.56 -19.45 15.77
N TYR A 133 22.58 -19.48 14.88
CA TYR A 133 21.71 -18.33 14.60
C TYR A 133 20.80 -18.08 15.80
N VAL A 134 21.29 -17.36 16.78
CA VAL A 134 20.46 -16.90 17.89
C VAL A 134 19.61 -15.74 17.39
N LYS A 135 18.33 -16.00 17.20
CA LYS A 135 17.30 -15.02 16.85
C LYS A 135 17.07 -14.05 18.03
N ARG A 136 18.07 -13.26 18.37
CA ARG A 136 17.94 -12.21 19.37
C ARG A 136 17.14 -11.07 18.76
N ASP A 137 15.88 -10.96 19.14
CA ASP A 137 14.94 -9.93 18.64
C ASP A 137 15.17 -8.55 19.28
N LYS A 138 16.43 -8.29 19.67
CA LYS A 138 16.88 -7.05 20.33
C LYS A 138 17.99 -6.37 19.51
N GLY A 139 17.99 -5.04 19.49
CA GLY A 139 19.00 -4.21 18.83
C GLY A 139 18.46 -3.36 17.68
N LEU A 140 19.30 -2.42 17.21
CA LEU A 140 18.95 -1.39 16.24
C LEU A 140 18.35 -1.99 14.96
N LEU A 141 18.99 -3.00 14.35
CA LEU A 141 18.49 -3.63 13.12
C LEU A 141 17.16 -4.36 13.32
N SER A 142 16.93 -4.94 14.52
CA SER A 142 15.63 -5.55 14.84
C SER A 142 14.52 -4.49 14.92
N SER A 143 14.79 -3.34 15.55
CA SER A 143 13.84 -2.23 15.61
C SER A 143 13.56 -1.65 14.23
N PHE A 144 14.59 -1.52 13.39
CA PHE A 144 14.46 -1.11 11.99
C PHE A 144 13.56 -2.08 11.21
N ARG A 145 13.85 -3.38 11.26
CA ARG A 145 13.03 -4.41 10.59
C ARG A 145 11.56 -4.31 11.00
N LYS A 146 11.30 -4.25 12.31
CA LYS A 146 9.94 -4.12 12.85
C LYS A 146 9.24 -2.83 12.38
N GLY A 147 9.97 -1.72 12.27
CA GLY A 147 9.46 -0.47 11.71
C GLY A 147 9.02 -0.62 10.25
N TYR A 148 9.84 -1.26 9.41
CA TYR A 148 9.52 -1.53 8.01
C TYR A 148 8.35 -2.49 7.84
N GLU A 149 8.27 -3.55 8.64
CA GLU A 149 7.13 -4.47 8.65
C GLU A 149 5.82 -3.75 9.05
N LYS A 150 5.89 -2.87 10.04
CA LYS A 150 4.73 -2.07 10.46
C LYS A 150 4.28 -1.11 9.36
N LEU A 151 5.20 -0.43 8.70
CA LEU A 151 4.91 0.45 7.56
C LEU A 151 4.31 -0.34 6.39
N SER A 152 4.92 -1.48 6.02
CA SER A 152 4.40 -2.35 4.96
C SER A 152 2.96 -2.78 5.23
N LYS A 153 2.66 -3.26 6.45
CA LYS A 153 1.29 -3.63 6.86
C LYS A 153 0.34 -2.43 6.80
N GLY A 154 0.80 -1.24 7.19
CA GLY A 154 0.02 0.00 7.09
C GLY A 154 -0.39 0.30 5.65
N PHE A 155 0.55 0.21 4.70
CA PHE A 155 0.27 0.41 3.27
C PHE A 155 -0.60 -0.70 2.68
N ALA A 156 -0.43 -1.95 3.10
CA ALA A 156 -1.31 -3.05 2.70
C ALA A 156 -2.77 -2.80 3.13
N ASN A 157 -2.97 -2.36 4.37
CA ASN A 157 -4.29 -2.00 4.89
C ASN A 157 -4.91 -0.82 4.13
N MET A 158 -4.12 0.21 3.78
CA MET A 158 -4.60 1.32 2.95
C MET A 158 -4.98 0.86 1.54
N SER A 159 -4.21 -0.07 0.96
CA SER A 159 -4.54 -0.68 -0.33
C SER A 159 -5.88 -1.44 -0.27
N GLN A 160 -6.10 -2.24 0.78
CA GLN A 160 -7.36 -2.96 0.96
C GLN A 160 -8.55 -2.01 1.08
N LYS A 161 -8.43 -0.98 1.92
CA LYS A 161 -9.49 0.04 2.05
C LYS A 161 -9.81 0.76 0.74
N ALA A 162 -8.81 1.06 -0.07
CA ALA A 162 -9.03 1.66 -1.39
C ALA A 162 -9.77 0.71 -2.33
N SER A 163 -9.46 -0.61 -2.28
CA SER A 163 -10.18 -1.64 -3.02
C SER A 163 -11.65 -1.72 -2.58
N ASP A 164 -11.89 -1.87 -1.28
CA ASP A 164 -13.22 -2.01 -0.71
C ASP A 164 -14.14 -0.82 -1.07
N LEU A 165 -13.57 0.40 -1.03
CA LEU A 165 -14.29 1.61 -1.44
C LEU A 165 -14.59 1.61 -2.95
N ALA A 166 -13.64 1.21 -3.79
CA ALA A 166 -13.86 1.13 -5.23
C ALA A 166 -14.97 0.12 -5.58
N ASP A 167 -14.94 -1.05 -4.95
CA ASP A 167 -15.92 -2.12 -5.16
C ASP A 167 -17.31 -1.71 -4.67
N LYS A 168 -17.39 -1.05 -3.52
CA LYS A 168 -18.65 -0.53 -2.99
C LYS A 168 -19.28 0.50 -3.93
N LEU A 169 -18.48 1.44 -4.45
CA LEU A 169 -18.97 2.46 -5.39
C LEU A 169 -19.44 1.84 -6.71
N ARG A 170 -18.75 0.81 -7.22
CA ARG A 170 -19.19 0.06 -8.40
C ARG A 170 -20.53 -0.64 -8.16
N TYR A 171 -20.68 -1.29 -7.02
CA TYR A 171 -21.92 -1.98 -6.66
C TYR A 171 -23.12 -1.03 -6.56
N GLU A 172 -22.94 0.12 -5.91
CA GLU A 172 -23.99 1.13 -5.79
C GLU A 172 -24.38 1.74 -7.15
N ASN A 173 -23.39 1.96 -8.03
CA ASN A 173 -23.65 2.42 -9.40
C ASN A 173 -24.44 1.40 -10.22
N ILE A 174 -24.11 0.11 -10.14
CA ILE A 174 -24.83 -0.97 -10.81
C ILE A 174 -26.28 -1.06 -10.28
N LYS A 175 -26.47 -1.05 -8.96
CA LYS A 175 -27.80 -1.09 -8.35
C LYS A 175 -28.67 0.09 -8.79
N SER A 176 -28.10 1.29 -8.88
CA SER A 176 -28.78 2.48 -9.37
C SER A 176 -29.16 2.38 -10.84
N SER A 177 -28.32 1.78 -11.69
CA SER A 177 -28.59 1.55 -13.11
C SER A 177 -29.74 0.54 -13.30
N VAL A 178 -29.63 -0.61 -12.64
CA VAL A 178 -30.67 -1.67 -12.72
C VAL A 178 -32.04 -1.16 -12.25
N LYS A 179 -32.09 -0.36 -11.19
CA LYS A 179 -33.32 0.24 -10.73
C LYS A 179 -33.96 1.16 -11.79
N LYS A 180 -33.15 1.97 -12.48
CA LYS A 180 -33.65 2.83 -13.57
C LYS A 180 -34.20 2.05 -14.75
N ASP A 181 -33.51 0.97 -15.13
CA ASP A 181 -33.92 0.12 -16.23
C ASP A 181 -35.26 -0.59 -15.88
N LEU A 182 -35.42 -1.00 -14.61
CA LEU A 182 -36.69 -1.56 -14.12
C LEU A 182 -37.82 -0.53 -14.12
N ASP A 183 -37.59 0.68 -13.59
CA ASP A 183 -38.57 1.77 -13.57
C ASP A 183 -38.98 2.15 -15.01
N PHE A 184 -38.04 2.15 -15.96
CA PHE A 184 -38.31 2.40 -17.38
C PHE A 184 -39.17 1.29 -18.03
N LEU A 185 -38.88 0.03 -17.70
CA LEU A 185 -39.66 -1.11 -18.20
C LEU A 185 -41.09 -1.14 -17.62
N GLN A 186 -41.25 -0.82 -16.32
CA GLN A 186 -42.55 -0.70 -15.68
C GLN A 186 -43.37 0.44 -16.27
N GLY A 187 -42.76 1.62 -16.48
CA GLY A 187 -43.45 2.75 -17.12
C GLY A 187 -43.88 2.50 -18.57
N LYS A 188 -43.21 1.60 -19.30
CA LYS A 188 -43.67 1.15 -20.62
C LYS A 188 -44.82 0.12 -20.55
N SER A 189 -44.85 -0.71 -19.50
CA SER A 189 -45.93 -1.67 -19.29
C SER A 189 -47.25 -0.98 -19.02
N ASP A 190 -47.25 0.10 -18.24
CA ASP A 190 -48.49 0.84 -17.91
C ASP A 190 -49.02 1.70 -19.08
N GLY A 191 -48.16 1.98 -20.08
CA GLY A 191 -48.58 2.73 -21.29
C GLY A 191 -49.28 1.92 -22.37
N HIS A 192 -49.29 0.60 -22.29
CA HIS A 192 -49.90 -0.27 -23.30
C HIS A 192 -51.29 -0.81 -22.89
N SER A 193 -51.79 -0.43 -21.73
CA SER A 193 -53.10 -0.90 -21.23
C SER A 193 -54.24 0.11 -21.45
N LYS A 194 -54.16 1.01 -22.40
CA LYS A 194 -55.27 1.89 -22.78
C LYS A 194 -55.92 1.47 -24.08
N SER A 195 -57.01 0.72 -23.93
CA SER A 195 -58.25 0.71 -24.71
C SER A 195 -58.14 0.44 -26.23
N ALA A 196 -58.47 -0.79 -26.61
CA ALA A 196 -59.20 -1.04 -27.86
C ALA A 196 -60.63 -0.55 -27.69
N PRO A 197 -61.19 0.25 -28.58
CA PRO A 197 -62.59 0.61 -28.52
C PRO A 197 -63.43 -0.59 -28.96
N LEU A 198 -64.40 -0.94 -28.12
CA LEU A 198 -65.52 -1.88 -28.48
C LEU A 198 -66.27 -1.28 -29.65
N VAL A 199 -66.24 -1.95 -30.79
CA VAL A 199 -67.12 -1.69 -31.91
C VAL A 199 -68.46 -2.39 -31.61
N GLU A 200 -69.46 -1.64 -31.17
CA GLU A 200 -70.86 -2.10 -31.14
C GLU A 200 -71.36 -2.26 -32.56
N HIS A 201 -71.63 -3.49 -32.96
CA HIS A 201 -72.52 -3.79 -34.10
C HIS A 201 -73.95 -3.76 -33.63
N SER A 202 -74.69 -2.65 -33.93
CA SER A 202 -76.15 -2.59 -33.89
C SER A 202 -76.69 -3.16 -35.17
N ARG A 203 -77.67 -4.03 -35.00
CA ARG A 203 -78.62 -4.45 -36.03
C ARG A 203 -79.67 -3.42 -36.23
#